data_467b0aa24438a663223f5dee10b481fb
#
_entry.id   467b0aa24438a663223f5dee10b481fb
#
_cell.length_a   1.000
_cell.length_b   1.000
_cell.length_c   1.000
_cell.angle_alpha   90.00
_cell.angle_beta   90.00
_cell.angle_gamma   90.00
#
_symmetry.space_group_name_H-M   'P 1'
#
loop_
_entity.id
_entity.type
_entity.pdbx_description
1 polymer ?
#
loop_
_entity_poly.entity_id
_entity_poly.type
_entity_poly.pdbx_seq_one_letter_code
_entity_poly.pdbx_strand_id
1 'polypeptide(L)'
;LLKKFGNLPWIDKALTPSDVDFLTAPRVSRGIIADNILADLDKAVLYLPSKGGSSSNRVYREVAMALQARIALYEGTWEKYHAGTVFGVAGSNGDKYLTKAATVAKAIMDSGYFDLDNKTTGSNRGYWSLFNQSNYDSSKEIMFWRRYDVASNFTNRWAQYGRLGTGKGLTKSLVDDYLVIP
;
A
#
# COMPACT_ATOMS: atom_id res chain seq x y z
N LEU A 1 -1.09 -6.79 9.83
CA LEU A 1 -0.92 -7.16 11.24
C LEU A 1 -0.07 -6.15 12.00
N LEU A 2 1.14 -5.79 11.54
CA LEU A 2 2.06 -4.84 12.19
C LEU A 2 1.37 -3.54 12.62
N LYS A 3 0.56 -2.91 11.74
CA LYS A 3 -0.18 -1.68 12.03
C LYS A 3 -1.17 -1.80 13.20
N LYS A 4 -1.74 -2.98 13.41
CA LYS A 4 -2.79 -3.20 14.42
C LYS A 4 -2.25 -3.68 15.76
N PHE A 5 -1.18 -4.48 15.74
CA PHE A 5 -0.72 -5.22 16.89
C PHE A 5 0.71 -4.88 17.32
N GLY A 6 1.44 -4.12 16.54
CA GLY A 6 2.83 -3.76 16.82
C GLY A 6 3.74 -4.99 16.80
N ASN A 7 4.32 -5.32 17.95
CA ASN A 7 5.17 -6.49 18.11
C ASN A 7 4.39 -7.79 17.86
N LEU A 8 4.96 -8.68 17.03
CA LEU A 8 4.33 -9.94 16.60
C LEU A 8 5.38 -11.05 16.57
N PRO A 9 4.99 -12.33 16.67
CA PRO A 9 5.85 -13.42 16.28
C PRO A 9 6.19 -13.31 14.79
N TRP A 10 7.45 -13.51 14.42
CA TRP A 10 7.84 -13.66 13.02
C TRP A 10 7.71 -15.12 12.60
N ILE A 11 7.00 -15.37 11.53
CA ILE A 11 6.76 -16.71 10.99
C ILE A 11 7.09 -16.65 9.50
N ASP A 12 8.10 -17.42 9.10
CA ASP A 12 8.66 -17.47 7.75
C ASP A 12 8.37 -18.77 7.00
N LYS A 13 7.57 -19.65 7.60
CA LYS A 13 7.14 -20.91 7.00
C LYS A 13 5.64 -21.15 7.16
N ALA A 14 5.08 -22.02 6.34
CA ALA A 14 3.72 -22.50 6.55
C ALA A 14 3.66 -23.35 7.82
N LEU A 15 2.75 -23.01 8.75
CA LEU A 15 2.56 -23.71 9.99
C LEU A 15 1.61 -24.88 9.83
N THR A 16 1.91 -25.96 10.55
CA THR A 16 1.03 -27.11 10.78
C THR A 16 0.57 -27.16 12.24
N PRO A 17 -0.46 -27.92 12.59
CA PRO A 17 -0.85 -28.10 13.99
C PRO A 17 0.25 -28.71 14.89
N SER A 18 1.27 -29.31 14.28
CA SER A 18 2.41 -29.90 15.00
C SER A 18 3.52 -28.90 15.35
N ASP A 19 3.47 -27.68 14.81
CA ASP A 19 4.48 -26.63 15.04
C ASP A 19 4.20 -25.88 16.37
N VAL A 20 4.17 -26.57 17.49
CA VAL A 20 3.77 -26.05 18.80
C VAL A 20 4.66 -24.88 19.24
N ASP A 21 5.95 -24.91 18.95
CA ASP A 21 6.91 -23.87 19.30
C ASP A 21 6.56 -22.51 18.65
N PHE A 22 6.00 -22.53 17.44
CA PHE A 22 5.55 -21.30 16.77
C PHE A 22 4.22 -20.78 17.31
N LEU A 23 3.35 -21.66 17.81
CA LEU A 23 2.07 -21.25 18.41
C LEU A 23 2.28 -20.47 19.72
N THR A 24 3.37 -20.73 20.41
CA THR A 24 3.76 -20.08 21.66
C THR A 24 4.96 -19.14 21.52
N ALA A 25 5.39 -18.87 20.28
CA ALA A 25 6.56 -18.04 20.01
C ALA A 25 6.40 -16.62 20.59
N PRO A 26 7.45 -16.07 21.23
CA PRO A 26 7.41 -14.72 21.76
C PRO A 26 7.26 -13.69 20.64
N ARG A 27 6.70 -12.54 21.00
CA ARG A 27 6.63 -11.41 20.08
C ARG A 27 8.01 -10.80 19.89
N VAL A 28 8.40 -10.58 18.65
CA VAL A 28 9.61 -9.82 18.31
C VAL A 28 9.28 -8.35 18.12
N SER A 29 10.29 -7.51 18.23
CA SER A 29 10.14 -6.05 18.00
C SER A 29 9.56 -5.75 16.64
N ARG A 30 8.72 -4.73 16.57
CA ARG A 30 8.14 -4.22 15.31
C ARG A 30 9.21 -3.84 14.29
N GLY A 31 10.35 -3.31 14.71
CA GLY A 31 11.46 -2.98 13.82
C GLY A 31 12.03 -4.23 13.12
N ILE A 32 12.18 -5.36 13.85
CA ILE A 32 12.60 -6.64 13.24
C ILE A 32 11.60 -7.11 12.19
N ILE A 33 10.31 -6.99 12.48
CA ILE A 33 9.25 -7.37 11.52
C ILE A 33 9.32 -6.47 10.28
N ALA A 34 9.48 -5.17 10.47
CA ALA A 34 9.61 -4.22 9.36
C ALA A 34 10.86 -4.51 8.50
N ASP A 35 11.99 -4.81 9.13
CA ASP A 35 13.23 -5.19 8.43
C ASP A 35 13.02 -6.46 7.58
N ASN A 36 12.39 -7.48 8.13
CA ASN A 36 12.08 -8.71 7.41
C ASN A 36 11.14 -8.48 6.23
N ILE A 37 10.08 -7.68 6.42
CA ILE A 37 9.17 -7.31 5.34
C ILE A 37 9.91 -6.56 4.22
N LEU A 38 10.79 -5.62 4.58
CA LEU A 38 11.57 -4.87 3.60
C LEU A 38 12.57 -5.76 2.88
N ALA A 39 13.20 -6.73 3.57
CA ALA A 39 14.09 -7.72 2.95
C ALA A 39 13.35 -8.62 1.96
N ASP A 40 12.14 -9.05 2.26
CA ASP A 40 11.33 -9.82 1.31
C ASP A 40 10.91 -8.97 0.11
N LEU A 41 10.61 -7.70 0.31
CA LEU A 41 10.33 -6.77 -0.78
C LEU A 41 11.58 -6.45 -1.62
N ASP A 42 12.77 -6.42 -1.03
CA ASP A 42 14.04 -6.31 -1.79
C ASP A 42 14.20 -7.50 -2.75
N LYS A 43 13.89 -8.73 -2.29
CA LYS A 43 13.86 -9.93 -3.17
C LYS A 43 12.81 -9.78 -4.28
N ALA A 44 11.61 -9.31 -3.94
CA ALA A 44 10.56 -9.08 -4.93
C ALA A 44 11.00 -8.06 -5.99
N VAL A 45 11.64 -6.96 -5.59
CA VAL A 45 12.21 -5.95 -6.51
C VAL A 45 13.27 -6.55 -7.42
N LEU A 46 14.07 -7.50 -6.91
CA LEU A 46 15.12 -8.16 -7.68
C LEU A 46 14.55 -9.11 -8.76
N TYR A 47 13.51 -9.88 -8.43
CA TYR A 47 13.03 -10.97 -9.28
C TYR A 47 11.85 -10.57 -10.18
N LEU A 48 11.08 -9.54 -9.84
CA LEU A 48 9.97 -9.10 -10.65
C LEU A 48 10.44 -8.35 -11.91
N PRO A 49 9.78 -8.55 -13.06
CA PRO A 49 10.04 -7.75 -14.25
C PRO A 49 9.65 -6.29 -14.01
N SER A 50 10.28 -5.36 -14.73
CA SER A 50 9.86 -3.95 -14.73
C SER A 50 8.53 -3.76 -15.48
N LYS A 51 7.87 -2.62 -15.32
CA LYS A 51 6.63 -2.25 -16.01
C LYS A 51 6.74 -2.43 -17.53
N GLY A 52 7.87 -2.11 -18.13
CA GLY A 52 8.09 -2.24 -19.57
C GLY A 52 7.99 -3.69 -20.10
N GLY A 53 8.18 -4.70 -19.25
CA GLY A 53 8.07 -6.11 -19.58
C GLY A 53 6.85 -6.82 -19.00
N SER A 54 5.89 -6.09 -18.42
CA SER A 54 4.75 -6.67 -17.70
C SER A 54 3.42 -6.05 -18.12
N SER A 55 2.34 -6.85 -18.07
CA SER A 55 0.99 -6.33 -18.24
C SER A 55 0.57 -5.53 -17.00
N SER A 56 -0.18 -4.45 -17.21
CA SER A 56 -0.54 -3.45 -16.20
C SER A 56 -1.39 -3.98 -15.03
N ASN A 57 -2.04 -5.12 -15.17
CA ASN A 57 -2.87 -5.75 -14.14
C ASN A 57 -2.15 -6.86 -13.35
N ARG A 58 -0.85 -7.02 -13.51
CA ARG A 58 -0.01 -7.92 -12.73
C ARG A 58 0.96 -7.15 -11.85
N VAL A 59 1.42 -7.80 -10.79
CA VAL A 59 2.46 -7.23 -9.92
C VAL A 59 3.78 -7.23 -10.68
N TYR A 60 4.45 -6.09 -10.73
CA TYR A 60 5.75 -5.87 -11.34
C TYR A 60 6.66 -5.11 -10.37
N ARG A 61 7.92 -4.94 -10.72
CA ARG A 61 8.97 -4.37 -9.85
C ARG A 61 8.55 -3.07 -9.16
N GLU A 62 8.05 -2.10 -9.91
CA GLU A 62 7.74 -0.77 -9.38
C GLU A 62 6.53 -0.81 -8.43
N VAL A 63 5.61 -1.78 -8.56
CA VAL A 63 4.53 -2.01 -7.57
C VAL A 63 5.12 -2.50 -6.25
N ALA A 64 6.09 -3.42 -6.29
CA ALA A 64 6.79 -3.88 -5.10
C ALA A 64 7.58 -2.72 -4.44
N MET A 65 8.25 -1.89 -5.25
CA MET A 65 8.94 -0.68 -4.78
C MET A 65 7.96 0.31 -4.13
N ALA A 66 6.79 0.55 -4.71
CA ALA A 66 5.78 1.43 -4.12
C ALA A 66 5.29 0.92 -2.76
N LEU A 67 5.07 -0.39 -2.64
CA LEU A 67 4.73 -1.02 -1.36
C LEU A 67 5.88 -0.88 -0.36
N GLN A 68 7.12 -1.07 -0.80
CA GLN A 68 8.32 -0.92 0.02
C GLN A 68 8.46 0.52 0.55
N ALA A 69 8.33 1.53 -0.32
CA ALA A 69 8.36 2.93 0.09
C ALA A 69 7.26 3.25 1.11
N ARG A 70 6.05 2.73 0.90
CA ARG A 70 4.90 2.95 1.79
C ARG A 70 5.11 2.31 3.17
N ILE A 71 5.64 1.09 3.23
CA ILE A 71 5.92 0.39 4.49
C ILE A 71 7.05 1.09 5.24
N ALA A 72 8.11 1.45 4.54
CA ALA A 72 9.24 2.16 5.11
C ALA A 72 8.83 3.54 5.65
N LEU A 73 8.02 4.30 4.91
CA LEU A 73 7.49 5.58 5.38
C LEU A 73 6.65 5.41 6.65
N TYR A 74 5.77 4.40 6.67
CA TYR A 74 4.93 4.14 7.83
C TYR A 74 5.77 3.79 9.07
N GLU A 75 6.70 2.86 8.95
CA GLU A 75 7.53 2.46 10.10
C GLU A 75 8.46 3.58 10.55
N GLY A 76 9.09 4.29 9.61
CA GLY A 76 9.95 5.41 9.92
C GLY A 76 9.24 6.54 10.65
N THR A 77 8.04 6.90 10.22
CA THR A 77 7.22 7.90 10.92
C THR A 77 6.74 7.40 12.27
N TRP A 78 6.37 6.12 12.36
CA TRP A 78 5.99 5.53 13.63
C TRP A 78 7.13 5.59 14.64
N GLU A 79 8.31 5.10 14.31
CA GLU A 79 9.46 5.08 15.22
C GLU A 79 9.90 6.50 15.59
N LYS A 80 9.85 7.44 14.65
CA LYS A 80 10.18 8.85 14.89
C LYS A 80 9.27 9.49 15.94
N TYR A 81 7.95 9.36 15.76
CA TYR A 81 6.98 10.01 16.64
C TYR A 81 6.76 9.27 17.98
N HIS A 82 7.18 8.02 18.08
CA HIS A 82 7.10 7.24 19.31
C HIS A 82 8.48 7.00 19.95
N ALA A 83 9.53 7.69 19.50
CA ALA A 83 10.86 7.57 20.10
C ALA A 83 10.81 7.85 21.60
N GLY A 84 11.45 7.00 22.40
CA GLY A 84 11.47 7.12 23.87
C GLY A 84 10.18 6.71 24.58
N THR A 85 9.14 6.28 23.86
CA THR A 85 7.88 5.78 24.45
C THR A 85 7.82 4.25 24.43
N VAL A 86 6.87 3.68 25.18
CA VAL A 86 6.60 2.23 25.19
C VAL A 86 6.13 1.67 23.85
N PHE A 87 5.71 2.54 22.92
CA PHE A 87 5.25 2.18 21.56
C PHE A 87 6.35 2.28 20.52
N GLY A 88 7.48 2.88 20.87
CA GLY A 88 8.63 3.02 20.00
C GLY A 88 9.53 1.78 19.97
N VAL A 89 10.61 1.88 19.22
CA VAL A 89 11.70 0.90 19.19
C VAL A 89 12.89 1.49 19.92
N ALA A 90 13.40 0.78 20.90
CA ALA A 90 14.53 1.25 21.70
C ALA A 90 15.74 1.58 20.80
N GLY A 91 16.29 2.78 20.96
CA GLY A 91 17.46 3.25 20.20
C GLY A 91 17.20 3.62 18.75
N SER A 92 15.93 3.61 18.29
CA SER A 92 15.58 4.03 16.94
C SER A 92 14.85 5.38 16.93
N ASN A 93 15.15 6.17 15.90
CA ASN A 93 14.46 7.41 15.55
C ASN A 93 13.74 7.34 14.20
N GLY A 94 13.71 6.15 13.58
CA GLY A 94 13.05 5.89 12.31
C GLY A 94 13.81 6.35 11.05
N ASP A 95 14.96 7.00 11.18
CA ASP A 95 15.68 7.61 10.04
C ASP A 95 16.05 6.60 8.96
N LYS A 96 16.46 5.37 9.33
CA LYS A 96 16.80 4.33 8.33
C LYS A 96 15.64 4.02 7.40
N TYR A 97 14.42 3.98 7.93
CA TYR A 97 13.21 3.70 7.15
C TYR A 97 12.78 4.91 6.33
N LEU A 98 12.87 6.12 6.90
CA LEU A 98 12.58 7.36 6.16
C LEU A 98 13.52 7.54 4.98
N THR A 99 14.82 7.25 5.17
CA THR A 99 15.81 7.27 4.09
C THR A 99 15.49 6.21 3.03
N LYS A 100 15.15 4.97 3.43
CA LYS A 100 14.73 3.92 2.48
C LYS A 100 13.49 4.35 1.70
N ALA A 101 12.49 4.93 2.36
CA ALA A 101 11.28 5.41 1.71
C ALA A 101 11.57 6.47 0.64
N ALA A 102 12.38 7.46 0.98
CA ALA A 102 12.77 8.53 0.07
C ALA A 102 13.57 8.00 -1.14
N THR A 103 14.53 7.12 -0.88
CA THR A 103 15.38 6.52 -1.93
C THR A 103 14.54 5.70 -2.91
N VAL A 104 13.64 4.84 -2.40
CA VAL A 104 12.81 3.99 -3.26
C VAL A 104 11.78 4.81 -4.02
N ALA A 105 11.14 5.79 -3.38
CA ALA A 105 10.19 6.69 -4.05
C ALA A 105 10.88 7.47 -5.18
N LYS A 106 12.08 7.99 -4.92
CA LYS A 106 12.88 8.66 -5.97
C LYS A 106 13.20 7.73 -7.13
N ALA A 107 13.60 6.50 -6.86
CA ALA A 107 13.92 5.53 -7.92
C ALA A 107 12.68 5.20 -8.80
N ILE A 108 11.46 5.18 -8.23
CA ILE A 108 10.24 5.04 -9.01
C ILE A 108 10.02 6.25 -9.91
N MET A 109 10.19 7.47 -9.39
CA MET A 109 10.04 8.69 -10.18
C MET A 109 11.08 8.75 -11.32
N ASP A 110 12.33 8.42 -11.03
CA ASP A 110 13.42 8.41 -11.99
C ASP A 110 13.26 7.33 -13.08
N SER A 111 12.42 6.32 -12.87
CA SER A 111 12.16 5.26 -13.85
C SER A 111 11.51 5.76 -15.13
N GLY A 112 10.80 6.90 -15.07
CA GLY A 112 10.08 7.49 -16.19
C GLY A 112 8.82 6.73 -16.66
N TYR A 113 8.46 5.64 -15.93
CA TYR A 113 7.26 4.85 -16.27
C TYR A 113 5.95 5.48 -15.82
N PHE A 114 6.01 6.39 -14.86
CA PHE A 114 4.84 6.97 -14.20
C PHE A 114 4.85 8.49 -14.32
N ASP A 115 3.64 9.04 -14.36
CA ASP A 115 3.42 10.47 -14.44
C ASP A 115 2.04 10.78 -13.87
N LEU A 116 1.81 12.02 -13.43
CA LEU A 116 0.51 12.45 -12.95
C LEU A 116 -0.47 12.58 -14.13
N ASP A 117 -1.68 12.09 -13.95
CA ASP A 117 -2.76 12.26 -14.93
C ASP A 117 -3.41 13.64 -14.73
N ASN A 118 -2.84 14.64 -15.36
CA ASN A 118 -3.30 16.03 -15.30
C ASN A 118 -4.21 16.42 -16.47
N LYS A 119 -4.84 15.48 -17.15
CA LYS A 119 -5.77 15.76 -18.25
C LYS A 119 -6.95 16.56 -17.71
N THR A 120 -7.01 17.83 -18.10
CA THR A 120 -8.02 18.79 -17.63
C THR A 120 -9.06 19.16 -18.68
N THR A 121 -8.95 18.65 -19.93
CA THR A 121 -9.76 19.08 -21.08
C THR A 121 -10.68 17.97 -21.59
N GLY A 122 -11.88 18.37 -22.02
CA GLY A 122 -12.89 17.48 -22.61
C GLY A 122 -13.67 16.67 -21.59
N SER A 123 -14.08 15.47 -21.98
CA SER A 123 -14.74 14.50 -21.09
C SER A 123 -13.77 13.86 -20.07
N ASN A 124 -12.48 14.04 -20.25
CA ASN A 124 -11.43 13.58 -19.32
C ASN A 124 -11.21 14.63 -18.23
N ARG A 125 -11.90 14.45 -17.12
CA ARG A 125 -11.80 15.33 -15.94
C ARG A 125 -10.70 14.85 -14.99
N GLY A 126 -9.44 14.74 -15.43
CA GLY A 126 -8.29 14.46 -14.61
C GLY A 126 -8.56 13.47 -13.45
N TYR A 127 -8.53 13.97 -12.24
CA TYR A 127 -8.74 13.18 -11.02
C TYR A 127 -10.07 12.39 -10.99
N TRP A 128 -11.17 12.95 -11.49
CA TRP A 128 -12.45 12.23 -11.54
C TRP A 128 -12.39 10.99 -12.46
N SER A 129 -11.70 11.11 -13.60
CA SER A 129 -11.58 9.98 -14.52
C SER A 129 -10.75 8.83 -14.02
N LEU A 130 -9.87 9.06 -13.01
CA LEU A 130 -9.11 8.00 -12.36
C LEU A 130 -10.00 7.01 -11.55
N PHE A 131 -11.24 7.36 -11.26
CA PHE A 131 -12.12 6.55 -10.41
C PHE A 131 -13.30 5.91 -11.14
N ASN A 132 -13.49 6.17 -12.41
CA ASN A 132 -14.67 5.71 -13.15
C ASN A 132 -14.37 5.09 -14.52
N GLN A 133 -13.17 4.61 -14.74
CA GLN A 133 -12.81 3.88 -15.95
C GLN A 133 -12.94 2.37 -15.74
N SER A 134 -13.31 1.66 -16.81
CA SER A 134 -13.33 0.20 -16.83
C SER A 134 -11.94 -0.41 -17.07
N ASN A 135 -11.00 0.38 -17.58
CA ASN A 135 -9.65 -0.05 -17.93
C ASN A 135 -8.63 1.07 -17.66
N TYR A 136 -7.55 0.74 -16.99
CA TYR A 136 -6.46 1.65 -16.64
C TYR A 136 -5.13 1.30 -17.33
N ASP A 137 -5.14 0.46 -18.37
CA ASP A 137 -3.91 0.01 -19.04
C ASP A 137 -3.11 1.18 -19.64
N SER A 138 -3.78 2.24 -20.08
CA SER A 138 -3.16 3.47 -20.62
C SER A 138 -2.82 4.51 -19.56
N SER A 139 -3.24 4.34 -18.31
CA SER A 139 -2.95 5.30 -17.25
C SER A 139 -1.47 5.24 -16.84
N LYS A 140 -0.84 6.42 -16.79
CA LYS A 140 0.51 6.55 -16.26
C LYS A 140 0.54 6.75 -14.76
N GLU A 141 -0.57 7.14 -14.13
CA GLU A 141 -0.64 7.38 -12.70
C GLU A 141 -0.98 6.11 -11.92
N ILE A 142 -1.82 5.23 -12.47
CA ILE A 142 -2.25 4.00 -11.81
C ILE A 142 -1.17 2.92 -11.96
N MET A 143 -0.55 2.54 -10.85
CA MET A 143 0.50 1.53 -10.83
C MET A 143 -0.04 0.11 -10.83
N PHE A 144 -1.10 -0.15 -10.07
CA PHE A 144 -1.69 -1.47 -9.92
C PHE A 144 -3.18 -1.36 -9.67
N TRP A 145 -3.98 -2.15 -10.39
CA TRP A 145 -5.43 -2.13 -10.29
C TRP A 145 -6.05 -3.51 -10.49
N ARG A 146 -7.23 -3.68 -9.97
CA ARG A 146 -8.00 -4.91 -10.13
C ARG A 146 -9.05 -4.71 -11.21
N ARG A 147 -8.93 -5.43 -12.30
CA ARG A 147 -9.93 -5.42 -13.37
C ARG A 147 -11.18 -6.16 -12.91
N TYR A 148 -12.31 -5.47 -13.00
CA TYR A 148 -13.62 -6.09 -12.89
C TYR A 148 -14.19 -6.28 -14.30
N ASP A 149 -14.71 -7.48 -14.57
CA ASP A 149 -15.19 -7.87 -15.90
C ASP A 149 -16.48 -8.68 -15.74
N VAL A 150 -17.60 -8.11 -16.17
CA VAL A 150 -18.92 -8.73 -16.09
C VAL A 150 -19.00 -9.98 -16.94
N ALA A 151 -18.37 -9.98 -18.12
CA ALA A 151 -18.35 -11.14 -19.02
C ALA A 151 -17.64 -12.34 -18.39
N SER A 152 -16.64 -12.09 -17.58
CA SER A 152 -15.89 -13.11 -16.80
C SER A 152 -16.55 -13.43 -15.45
N ASN A 153 -17.76 -12.95 -15.19
CA ASN A 153 -18.49 -13.06 -13.91
C ASN A 153 -17.67 -12.55 -12.70
N PHE A 154 -16.82 -11.56 -12.94
CA PHE A 154 -15.96 -10.96 -11.94
C PHE A 154 -16.40 -9.53 -11.67
N THR A 155 -17.33 -9.38 -10.73
CA THR A 155 -17.98 -8.10 -10.42
C THR A 155 -17.72 -7.67 -8.98
N ASN A 156 -18.11 -6.44 -8.65
CA ASN A 156 -18.16 -5.95 -7.28
C ASN A 156 -19.58 -5.47 -6.94
N ARG A 157 -19.90 -5.44 -5.66
CA ARG A 157 -21.21 -4.98 -5.16
C ARG A 157 -21.16 -3.57 -4.57
N TRP A 158 -20.13 -2.79 -4.87
CA TRP A 158 -19.97 -1.48 -4.22
C TRP A 158 -21.13 -0.54 -4.45
N ALA A 159 -21.60 -0.42 -5.70
CA ALA A 159 -22.76 0.39 -6.05
C ALA A 159 -24.05 -0.08 -5.33
N GLN A 160 -24.22 -1.40 -5.17
CA GLN A 160 -25.33 -1.97 -4.42
C GLN A 160 -25.28 -1.61 -2.93
N TYR A 161 -24.11 -1.70 -2.32
CA TYR A 161 -23.93 -1.30 -0.92
C TYR A 161 -24.18 0.18 -0.68
N GLY A 162 -23.76 1.06 -1.58
CA GLY A 162 -24.04 2.49 -1.50
C GLY A 162 -25.52 2.81 -1.63
N ARG A 163 -26.24 2.13 -2.56
CA ARG A 163 -27.65 2.37 -2.83
C ARG A 163 -28.59 1.79 -1.76
N LEU A 164 -28.28 0.64 -1.20
CA LEU A 164 -29.16 -0.08 -0.27
C LEU A 164 -28.99 0.34 1.20
N GLY A 165 -28.16 1.34 1.49
CA GLY A 165 -28.04 1.89 2.83
C GLY A 165 -27.62 0.87 3.91
N THR A 166 -26.74 -0.08 3.58
CA THR A 166 -26.29 -1.17 4.46
C THR A 166 -25.41 -0.69 5.64
N GLY A 167 -25.78 0.40 6.31
CA GLY A 167 -25.03 0.96 7.42
C GLY A 167 -23.70 1.62 7.03
N LYS A 168 -23.49 1.89 5.74
CA LYS A 168 -22.33 2.61 5.22
C LYS A 168 -22.73 4.00 4.79
N GLY A 169 -21.95 5.00 5.21
CA GLY A 169 -22.19 6.39 4.87
C GLY A 169 -20.89 7.18 4.90
N LEU A 170 -21.00 8.43 4.52
CA LEU A 170 -19.90 9.39 4.65
C LEU A 170 -19.70 9.73 6.13
N THR A 171 -18.46 9.97 6.53
CA THR A 171 -18.18 10.49 7.87
C THR A 171 -18.70 11.92 7.98
N LYS A 172 -19.10 12.33 9.20
CA LYS A 172 -19.52 13.72 9.45
C LYS A 172 -18.46 14.71 9.00
N SER A 173 -17.20 14.45 9.31
CA SER A 173 -16.07 15.31 8.91
C SER A 173 -16.03 15.50 7.38
N LEU A 174 -16.17 14.43 6.60
CA LEU A 174 -16.16 14.55 5.14
C LEU A 174 -17.36 15.37 4.62
N VAL A 175 -18.56 15.19 5.24
CA VAL A 175 -19.74 15.97 4.86
C VAL A 175 -19.54 17.45 5.20
N ASP A 176 -18.99 17.73 6.37
CA ASP A 176 -18.70 19.12 6.79
C ASP A 176 -17.71 19.80 5.83
N ASP A 177 -16.70 19.07 5.33
CA ASP A 177 -15.72 19.59 4.34
C ASP A 177 -16.39 19.99 3.01
N TYR A 178 -17.48 19.33 2.62
CA TYR A 178 -18.24 19.68 1.42
C TYR A 178 -19.24 20.85 1.66
N LEU A 179 -19.59 21.11 2.89
CA LEU A 179 -20.57 22.12 3.27
C LEU A 179 -19.91 23.45 3.70
N VAL A 180 -18.61 23.63 3.44
CA VAL A 180 -17.94 24.90 3.70
C VAL A 180 -18.58 25.97 2.80
N ILE A 181 -19.40 26.80 3.44
CA ILE A 181 -19.90 28.02 2.82
C ILE A 181 -18.82 29.08 2.97
N PRO A 182 -18.39 29.74 1.89
CA PRO A 182 -17.37 30.79 1.96
C PRO A 182 -17.87 32.00 2.78
#